data_c22295f92bda394bd48b024eb451165f
#
_entry.id   c22295f92bda394bd48b024eb451165f
#
_cell.length_a   1.000
_cell.length_b   1.000
_cell.length_c   1.000
_cell.angle_alpha   90.00
_cell.angle_beta   90.00
_cell.angle_gamma   90.00
#
_symmetry.space_group_name_H-M   'P 1'
#
loop_
_entity.id
_entity.type
_entity.pdbx_description
1 polymer ?
#
loop_
_entity_poly.entity_id
_entity_poly.type
_entity_poly.pdbx_seq_one_letter_code
_entity_poly.pdbx_strand_id
1 'polypeptide(L)'
;MKIFNRTLVFDFGSTNTVVCEDGQVVFDERTAIAVMSNGHVFAGDRAFAYFSDINYQLIKPIEGGVVVDEEAFEKFVKAVVRKLLWFPRLRLKTVVIAIPNEMIQEGNITTSGKAYCKPFHRMGIKEVKMVPHGIATYLGSR
;
A
#
# COMPACT_ATOMS: atom_id res chain seq x y z
N MET A 1 -22.73 10.51 1.06
CA MET A 1 -21.87 9.32 0.93
C MET A 1 -20.98 9.45 -0.29
N LYS A 2 -19.68 9.25 -0.12
CA LYS A 2 -18.69 9.45 -1.21
C LYS A 2 -18.37 8.13 -1.91
N ILE A 3 -19.30 7.58 -2.66
CA ILE A 3 -19.12 6.28 -3.31
C ILE A 3 -18.05 6.33 -4.41
N PHE A 4 -18.02 7.42 -5.20
CA PHE A 4 -17.12 7.56 -6.35
C PHE A 4 -15.91 8.47 -6.11
N ASN A 5 -15.87 9.15 -4.97
CA ASN A 5 -14.83 10.14 -4.66
C ASN A 5 -14.11 9.84 -3.35
N ARG A 6 -13.76 8.59 -3.15
CA ARG A 6 -13.04 8.18 -1.94
C ARG A 6 -11.56 8.50 -2.06
N THR A 7 -10.98 8.88 -0.94
CA THR A 7 -9.55 9.13 -0.81
C THR A 7 -8.98 8.21 0.26
N LEU A 8 -7.96 7.45 -0.09
CA LEU A 8 -7.23 6.62 0.87
C LEU A 8 -5.84 7.19 1.07
N VAL A 9 -5.40 7.22 2.31
CA VAL A 9 -4.06 7.66 2.70
C VAL A 9 -3.28 6.43 3.15
N PHE A 10 -2.22 6.10 2.42
CA PHE A 10 -1.37 4.94 2.69
C PHE A 10 -0.08 5.37 3.36
N ASP A 11 0.24 4.75 4.47
CA ASP A 11 1.54 4.86 5.11
C ASP A 11 2.19 3.48 5.05
N PHE A 12 3.07 3.28 4.09
CA PHE A 12 3.76 2.02 3.89
C PHE A 12 5.04 1.96 4.73
N GLY A 13 5.02 1.15 5.76
CA GLY A 13 6.22 0.85 6.53
C GLY A 13 6.82 -0.49 6.15
N SER A 14 8.06 -0.72 6.53
CA SER A 14 8.73 -2.01 6.30
C SER A 14 8.09 -3.13 7.11
N THR A 15 7.54 -2.81 8.28
CA THR A 15 6.92 -3.78 9.18
C THR A 15 5.39 -3.77 9.03
N ASN A 16 4.78 -2.60 9.11
CA ASN A 16 3.33 -2.43 9.04
C ASN A 16 2.95 -1.41 8.00
N THR A 17 1.79 -1.61 7.41
CA THR A 17 1.12 -0.64 6.53
C THR A 17 -0.15 -0.18 7.20
N VAL A 18 -0.35 1.13 7.24
CA VAL A 18 -1.56 1.75 7.78
C VAL A 18 -2.26 2.48 6.65
N VAL A 19 -3.58 2.28 6.55
CA VAL A 19 -4.41 3.01 5.60
C VAL A 19 -5.50 3.74 6.38
N CYS A 20 -5.65 5.02 6.07
CA CYS A 20 -6.68 5.87 6.69
C CYS A 20 -7.67 6.37 5.64
N GLU A 21 -8.91 6.55 6.07
CA GLU A 21 -9.96 7.18 5.29
C GLU A 21 -10.82 8.03 6.21
N ASP A 22 -10.98 9.31 5.86
CA ASP A 22 -11.79 10.26 6.64
C ASP A 22 -11.39 10.31 8.13
N GLY A 23 -10.08 10.30 8.38
CA GLY A 23 -9.53 10.37 9.73
C GLY A 23 -9.60 9.08 10.53
N GLN A 24 -10.03 7.98 9.92
CA GLN A 24 -10.11 6.68 10.59
C GLN A 24 -9.17 5.68 9.96
N VAL A 25 -8.55 4.85 10.82
CA VAL A 25 -7.73 3.74 10.36
C VAL A 25 -8.65 2.63 9.85
N VAL A 26 -8.52 2.30 8.56
CA VAL A 26 -9.31 1.23 7.93
C VAL A 26 -8.49 -0.02 7.66
N PHE A 27 -7.17 0.08 7.77
CA PHE A 27 -6.24 -1.05 7.63
C PHE A 27 -5.00 -0.77 8.46
N ASP A 28 -4.56 -1.74 9.26
CA ASP A 28 -3.34 -1.66 10.04
C ASP A 28 -2.83 -3.08 10.23
N GLU A 29 -2.03 -3.55 9.27
CA GLU A 29 -1.52 -4.92 9.27
C GLU A 29 -0.09 -4.96 8.74
N ARG A 30 0.54 -6.10 8.86
CA ARG A 30 1.93 -6.30 8.44
C ARG A 30 2.10 -6.11 6.95
N THR A 31 3.21 -5.52 6.56
CA THR A 31 3.59 -5.33 5.14
C THR A 31 4.23 -6.61 4.63
N ALA A 32 3.40 -7.57 4.27
CA ALA A 32 3.85 -8.87 3.81
C ALA A 32 2.79 -9.56 2.97
N ILE A 33 3.22 -10.45 2.09
CA ILE A 33 2.33 -11.36 1.37
C ILE A 33 2.80 -12.81 1.55
N ALA A 34 1.85 -13.73 1.51
CA ALA A 34 2.14 -15.15 1.37
C ALA A 34 1.66 -15.59 -0.01
N VAL A 35 2.54 -16.20 -0.78
CA VAL A 35 2.22 -16.74 -2.11
C VAL A 35 2.21 -18.26 -2.00
N MET A 36 1.04 -18.85 -2.26
CA MET A 36 0.88 -20.29 -2.21
C MET A 36 1.34 -20.91 -3.54
N SER A 37 1.64 -22.20 -3.51
CA SER A 37 2.08 -22.92 -4.70
C SER A 37 1.07 -22.88 -5.86
N ASN A 38 -0.22 -22.71 -5.55
CA ASN A 38 -1.27 -22.57 -6.56
C ASN A 38 -1.44 -21.11 -7.05
N GLY A 39 -0.57 -20.19 -6.62
CA GLY A 39 -0.62 -18.79 -7.00
C GLY A 39 -1.54 -17.93 -6.14
N HIS A 40 -2.21 -18.51 -5.16
CA HIS A 40 -3.06 -17.74 -4.26
C HIS A 40 -2.22 -16.81 -3.37
N VAL A 41 -2.69 -15.57 -3.16
CA VAL A 41 -1.97 -14.55 -2.40
C VAL A 41 -2.79 -14.11 -1.19
N PHE A 42 -2.16 -14.16 -0.02
CA PHE A 42 -2.70 -13.58 1.21
C PHE A 42 -1.84 -12.39 1.63
N ALA A 43 -2.47 -11.29 1.98
CA ALA A 43 -1.75 -10.05 2.34
C ALA A 43 -2.02 -9.67 3.79
N GLY A 44 -1.07 -8.94 4.37
CA GLY A 44 -1.18 -8.45 5.73
C GLY A 44 -0.97 -9.54 6.77
N ASP A 45 -1.70 -9.47 7.85
CA ASP A 45 -1.54 -10.42 8.96
C ASP A 45 -1.85 -11.86 8.54
N ARG A 46 -2.75 -12.05 7.58
CA ARG A 46 -3.06 -13.39 7.06
C ARG A 46 -1.86 -14.06 6.39
N ALA A 47 -0.88 -13.29 5.92
CA ALA A 47 0.33 -13.86 5.33
C ALA A 47 1.08 -14.76 6.33
N PHE A 48 0.94 -14.50 7.61
CA PHE A 48 1.62 -15.26 8.66
C PHE A 48 0.83 -16.45 9.18
N ALA A 49 -0.43 -16.61 8.77
CA ALA A 49 -1.28 -17.70 9.23
C ALA A 49 -0.81 -19.08 8.72
N TYR A 50 -0.03 -19.10 7.64
CA TYR A 50 0.45 -20.33 7.00
C TYR A 50 1.94 -20.56 7.21
N PHE A 51 2.52 -20.00 8.25
CA PHE A 51 3.95 -20.00 8.50
C PHE A 51 4.58 -21.41 8.50
N SER A 52 3.84 -22.41 8.93
CA SER A 52 4.33 -23.80 8.98
C SER A 52 4.05 -24.60 7.69
N ASP A 53 3.38 -24.00 6.69
CA ASP A 53 3.08 -24.70 5.44
C ASP A 53 4.29 -24.59 4.51
N ILE A 54 4.79 -25.76 4.05
CA ILE A 54 5.94 -25.82 3.15
C ILE A 54 5.62 -25.35 1.73
N ASN A 55 4.34 -25.22 1.39
CA ASN A 55 3.88 -24.80 0.06
C ASN A 55 3.62 -23.31 -0.03
N TYR A 56 4.20 -22.51 0.87
CA TYR A 56 3.99 -21.08 0.87
C TYR A 56 5.31 -20.33 0.95
N GLN A 57 5.34 -19.16 0.34
CA GLN A 57 6.48 -18.27 0.39
C GLN A 57 6.04 -16.95 1.02
N LEU A 58 6.67 -16.57 2.13
CA LEU A 58 6.46 -15.27 2.77
C LEU A 58 7.40 -14.24 2.14
N ILE A 59 6.85 -13.15 1.65
CA ILE A 59 7.63 -12.07 1.04
C ILE A 59 7.31 -10.75 1.72
N LYS A 60 8.36 -10.03 2.10
CA LYS A 60 8.27 -8.66 2.64
C LYS A 60 8.73 -7.72 1.53
N PRO A 61 7.80 -6.97 0.89
CA PRO A 61 8.16 -6.18 -0.28
C PRO A 61 8.89 -4.89 0.02
N ILE A 62 8.90 -4.44 1.28
CA ILE A 62 9.55 -3.19 1.68
C ILE A 62 10.60 -3.48 2.75
N GLU A 63 11.82 -2.98 2.54
CA GLU A 63 12.89 -3.06 3.53
C GLU A 63 13.58 -1.71 3.62
N GLY A 64 13.72 -1.20 4.86
CA GLY A 64 14.36 0.10 5.09
C GLY A 64 13.68 1.25 4.36
N GLY A 65 12.37 1.20 4.18
CA GLY A 65 11.61 2.23 3.48
C GLY A 65 11.70 2.15 1.96
N VAL A 66 12.34 1.12 1.41
CA VAL A 66 12.52 0.95 -0.05
C VAL A 66 11.71 -0.25 -0.52
N VAL A 67 11.03 -0.10 -1.65
CA VAL A 67 10.36 -1.23 -2.31
C VAL A 67 11.45 -2.09 -2.94
N VAL A 68 11.73 -3.25 -2.34
CA VAL A 68 12.78 -4.16 -2.79
C VAL A 68 12.26 -5.25 -3.73
N ASP A 69 10.96 -5.47 -3.77
CA ASP A 69 10.31 -6.43 -4.65
C ASP A 69 9.04 -5.80 -5.21
N GLU A 70 9.14 -5.24 -6.43
CA GLU A 70 8.03 -4.50 -7.03
C GLU A 70 6.83 -5.39 -7.34
N GLU A 71 7.08 -6.62 -7.77
CA GLU A 71 5.99 -7.57 -8.06
C GLU A 71 5.22 -7.94 -6.79
N ALA A 72 5.94 -8.24 -5.71
CA ALA A 72 5.33 -8.54 -4.42
C ALA A 72 4.59 -7.32 -3.87
N PHE A 73 5.15 -6.13 -4.03
CA PHE A 73 4.50 -4.89 -3.59
C PHE A 73 3.19 -4.66 -4.35
N GLU A 74 3.18 -4.88 -5.65
CA GLU A 74 1.94 -4.76 -6.45
C GLU A 74 0.87 -5.74 -5.98
N LYS A 75 1.25 -6.99 -5.72
CA LYS A 75 0.33 -7.99 -5.19
C LYS A 75 -0.23 -7.59 -3.83
N PHE A 76 0.62 -7.04 -2.97
CA PHE A 76 0.22 -6.54 -1.67
C PHE A 76 -0.81 -5.40 -1.80
N VAL A 77 -0.49 -4.39 -2.60
CA VAL A 77 -1.37 -3.23 -2.80
C VAL A 77 -2.72 -3.67 -3.37
N LYS A 78 -2.72 -4.51 -4.38
CA LYS A 78 -3.96 -5.01 -4.97
C LYS A 78 -4.83 -5.75 -3.95
N ALA A 79 -4.23 -6.58 -3.12
CA ALA A 79 -4.96 -7.33 -2.11
C ALA A 79 -5.55 -6.39 -1.05
N VAL A 80 -4.80 -5.39 -0.61
CA VAL A 80 -5.28 -4.41 0.37
C VAL A 80 -6.43 -3.59 -0.21
N VAL A 81 -6.28 -3.07 -1.41
CA VAL A 81 -7.32 -2.25 -2.05
C VAL A 81 -8.58 -3.06 -2.28
N ARG A 82 -8.47 -4.31 -2.72
CA ARG A 82 -9.63 -5.20 -2.90
C ARG A 82 -10.35 -5.49 -1.58
N LYS A 83 -9.60 -5.61 -0.50
CA LYS A 83 -10.17 -5.81 0.83
C LYS A 83 -10.98 -4.60 1.28
N LEU A 84 -10.51 -3.40 0.97
CA LEU A 84 -11.13 -2.15 1.40
C LEU A 84 -12.24 -1.68 0.46
N LEU A 85 -12.17 -2.05 -0.82
CA LEU A 85 -13.04 -1.51 -1.86
C LEU A 85 -13.56 -2.64 -2.76
N TRP A 86 -14.86 -2.63 -3.03
CA TRP A 86 -15.45 -3.62 -3.95
C TRP A 86 -15.02 -3.39 -5.41
N PHE A 87 -15.15 -2.14 -5.90
CA PHE A 87 -14.75 -1.77 -7.27
C PHE A 87 -13.77 -0.60 -7.21
N PRO A 88 -12.45 -0.86 -7.10
CA PRO A 88 -11.47 0.22 -6.90
C PRO A 88 -11.52 1.30 -7.98
N ARG A 89 -11.67 0.92 -9.24
CA ARG A 89 -11.70 1.88 -10.35
C ARG A 89 -12.87 2.85 -10.28
N LEU A 90 -14.02 2.39 -9.78
CA LEU A 90 -15.22 3.22 -9.69
C LEU A 90 -15.30 4.02 -8.40
N ARG A 91 -14.68 3.53 -7.32
CA ARG A 91 -14.84 4.11 -5.99
C ARG A 91 -13.67 4.95 -5.54
N LEU A 92 -12.47 4.58 -5.94
CA LEU A 92 -11.25 5.22 -5.48
C LEU A 92 -10.82 6.28 -6.47
N LYS A 93 -10.90 7.54 -6.07
CA LYS A 93 -10.50 8.67 -6.90
C LYS A 93 -9.06 9.08 -6.64
N THR A 94 -8.69 9.18 -5.38
CA THR A 94 -7.41 9.73 -4.96
C THR A 94 -6.71 8.80 -3.98
N VAL A 95 -5.43 8.62 -4.19
CA VAL A 95 -4.55 7.94 -3.25
C VAL A 95 -3.46 8.92 -2.84
N VAL A 96 -3.25 9.03 -1.54
CA VAL A 96 -2.13 9.78 -0.96
C VAL A 96 -1.19 8.75 -0.34
N ILE A 97 0.09 8.83 -0.69
CA ILE A 97 1.10 7.88 -0.21
C ILE A 97 2.13 8.63 0.62
N ALA A 98 2.31 8.19 1.87
CA ALA A 98 3.39 8.68 2.72
C ALA A 98 4.68 7.97 2.34
N ILE A 99 5.72 8.74 2.05
CA ILE A 99 7.04 8.21 1.71
C ILE A 99 8.11 8.81 2.62
N PRO A 100 9.24 8.11 2.81
CA PRO A 100 10.37 8.68 3.57
C PRO A 100 10.83 10.01 2.99
N ASN A 101 11.22 10.94 3.87
CA ASN A 101 11.68 12.26 3.44
C ASN A 101 12.85 12.20 2.47
N GLU A 102 13.71 11.19 2.60
CA GLU A 102 14.87 10.99 1.73
C GLU A 102 14.49 10.74 0.28
N MET A 103 13.25 10.33 0.02
CA MET A 103 12.76 10.08 -1.32
C MET A 103 12.19 11.31 -2.01
N ILE A 104 12.23 12.46 -1.33
CA ILE A 104 11.85 13.74 -1.90
C ILE A 104 13.12 14.60 -1.89
N GLN A 105 13.66 14.88 -3.07
CA GLN A 105 14.88 15.67 -3.23
C GLN A 105 14.61 16.87 -4.13
N GLU A 106 14.88 18.08 -3.59
CA GLU A 106 14.66 19.34 -4.31
C GLU A 106 13.24 19.46 -4.90
N GLY A 107 12.24 18.99 -4.13
CA GLY A 107 10.85 19.04 -4.55
C GLY A 107 10.44 17.93 -5.52
N ASN A 108 11.37 17.06 -5.91
CA ASN A 108 11.11 15.97 -6.85
C ASN A 108 11.15 14.60 -6.16
N ILE A 109 10.32 13.69 -6.63
CA ILE A 109 10.26 12.33 -6.12
C ILE A 109 11.38 11.51 -6.78
N THR A 110 12.20 10.82 -5.98
CA THR A 110 13.25 9.95 -6.49
C THR A 110 12.68 8.71 -7.19
N THR A 111 13.52 8.01 -7.95
CA THR A 111 13.13 6.76 -8.60
C THR A 111 12.62 5.73 -7.57
N SER A 112 13.31 5.63 -6.43
CA SER A 112 12.87 4.74 -5.34
C SER A 112 11.50 5.14 -4.79
N GLY A 113 11.21 6.42 -4.68
CA GLY A 113 9.91 6.93 -4.26
C GLY A 113 8.82 6.63 -5.27
N LYS A 114 9.13 6.73 -6.56
CA LYS A 114 8.16 6.45 -7.63
C LYS A 114 7.67 5.01 -7.65
N ALA A 115 8.45 4.08 -7.12
CA ALA A 115 8.04 2.69 -7.04
C ALA A 115 6.76 2.51 -6.21
N TYR A 116 6.49 3.38 -5.26
CA TYR A 116 5.30 3.33 -4.44
C TYR A 116 4.02 3.64 -5.21
N CYS A 117 4.08 4.46 -6.24
CA CYS A 117 2.88 4.86 -6.98
C CYS A 117 2.52 3.93 -8.14
N LYS A 118 3.48 3.14 -8.63
CA LYS A 118 3.27 2.29 -9.81
C LYS A 118 2.06 1.36 -9.71
N PRO A 119 1.84 0.59 -8.62
CA PRO A 119 0.68 -0.28 -8.55
C PRO A 119 -0.64 0.46 -8.69
N PHE A 120 -0.74 1.65 -8.11
CA PHE A 120 -1.95 2.45 -8.17
C PHE A 120 -2.24 2.94 -9.59
N HIS A 121 -1.23 3.37 -10.32
CA HIS A 121 -1.38 3.75 -11.73
C HIS A 121 -1.82 2.56 -12.59
N ARG A 122 -1.25 1.38 -12.34
CA ARG A 122 -1.64 0.15 -13.05
C ARG A 122 -3.08 -0.26 -12.77
N MET A 123 -3.60 0.12 -11.60
CA MET A 123 -5.01 -0.11 -11.25
C MET A 123 -5.95 0.92 -11.88
N GLY A 124 -5.42 1.90 -12.60
CA GLY A 124 -6.21 2.94 -13.24
C GLY A 124 -6.60 4.10 -12.36
N ILE A 125 -5.97 4.24 -11.20
CA ILE A 125 -6.22 5.38 -10.30
C ILE A 125 -5.51 6.60 -10.87
N LYS A 126 -6.26 7.65 -11.18
CA LYS A 126 -5.74 8.81 -11.89
C LYS A 126 -4.98 9.77 -10.99
N GLU A 127 -5.40 9.91 -9.76
CA GLU A 127 -4.86 10.91 -8.84
C GLU A 127 -4.09 10.24 -7.71
N VAL A 128 -2.77 10.16 -7.87
CA VAL A 128 -1.87 9.60 -6.87
C VAL A 128 -0.92 10.69 -6.43
N LYS A 129 -0.94 11.02 -5.14
CA LYS A 129 -0.10 12.04 -4.54
C LYS A 129 0.88 11.40 -3.57
N MET A 130 2.12 11.85 -3.57
CA MET A 130 3.12 11.40 -2.61
C MET A 130 3.53 12.56 -1.72
N VAL A 131 3.54 12.30 -0.42
CA VAL A 131 3.84 13.32 0.60
C VAL A 131 4.80 12.76 1.64
N PRO A 132 5.56 13.63 2.36
CA PRO A 132 6.37 13.17 3.49
C PRO A 132 5.51 12.55 4.59
N HIS A 133 6.07 11.60 5.34
CA HIS A 133 5.36 10.88 6.40
C HIS A 133 4.61 11.80 7.38
N GLY A 134 5.23 12.90 7.82
CA GLY A 134 4.61 13.82 8.79
C GLY A 134 3.32 14.44 8.26
N ILE A 135 3.29 14.83 6.98
CA ILE A 135 2.10 15.41 6.35
C ILE A 135 1.01 14.34 6.20
N ALA A 136 1.37 13.12 5.83
CA ALA A 136 0.41 12.03 5.69
C ALA A 136 -0.27 11.71 7.03
N THR A 137 0.48 11.74 8.13
CA THR A 137 -0.08 11.55 9.47
C THR A 137 -1.13 12.62 9.78
N TYR A 138 -0.84 13.87 9.46
CA TYR A 138 -1.78 14.97 9.64
C TYR A 138 -3.03 14.78 8.79
N LEU A 139 -2.89 14.43 7.53
CA LEU A 139 -4.02 14.18 6.62
C LEU A 139 -4.85 12.97 7.08
N GLY A 140 -4.20 11.93 7.57
CA GLY A 140 -4.88 10.73 8.06
C GLY A 140 -5.68 10.97 9.34
N SER A 141 -5.32 11.99 10.11
CA SER A 141 -6.00 12.31 11.37
C SER A 141 -7.23 13.20 11.20
N ARG A 142 -7.49 13.64 9.99
CA ARG A 142 -8.64 14.50 9.67
C ARG A 142 -9.93 13.68 9.39
#